data_dc60501846018a117ace3c494dcba55e
#
_entry.id   dc60501846018a117ace3c494dcba55e
#
_cell.length_a   1.000
_cell.length_b   1.000
_cell.length_c   1.000
_cell.angle_alpha   90.00
_cell.angle_beta   90.00
_cell.angle_gamma   90.00
#
_symmetry.space_group_name_H-M   'P 1'
#
loop_
_entity.id
_entity.type
_entity.pdbx_description
1 polymer ?
#
loop_
_entity_poly.entity_id
_entity_poly.type
_entity_poly.pdbx_seq_one_letter_code
_entity_poly.pdbx_strand_id
1 'polypeptide(L)'
;QCLPLLDLTFLVMRCIDSDCWPHTVLEALDISIPDKPRLKFIEKTPAVPKVRREFKNLRDIRGPSTEGTEFTEGQYGIWALGGGYLHWGHFEMMRLTINRHLDSKTMFAVWRIPAPYKPITRKSFGHRMGGGKGAIDHYVTAVKCGCLIVEVGGHCEFEEVEHFLNRVAKKLPFPAQAVSHQSLEEMRQAEEERRRNNQNPWTFERIITSNMLGIRKVLSPYDVHLKGRYWGKFFLKDRV
;
A
#
# COMPACT_ATOMS: atom_id res chain seq x y z
N GLN A 1 52.29 27.81 24.95
CA GLN A 1 51.33 27.60 26.07
C GLN A 1 50.07 26.98 25.51
N CYS A 2 49.92 25.70 25.78
CA CYS A 2 48.80 24.86 25.36
C CYS A 2 47.55 25.23 26.14
N LEU A 3 46.44 25.48 25.47
CA LEU A 3 45.10 25.47 26.06
C LEU A 3 44.49 24.08 25.84
N PRO A 4 43.77 23.48 26.81
CA PRO A 4 43.39 22.08 26.80
C PRO A 4 42.13 21.83 25.96
N LEU A 5 42.21 20.80 25.14
CA LEU A 5 41.13 20.13 24.42
C LEU A 5 40.24 19.31 25.42
N LEU A 6 39.46 20.00 26.22
CA LEU A 6 38.49 19.38 27.10
C LEU A 6 37.28 20.29 27.14
N ASP A 7 36.28 20.02 26.26
CA ASP A 7 34.88 20.41 26.50
C ASP A 7 33.92 20.09 25.35
N LEU A 8 34.36 19.38 24.31
CA LEU A 8 33.42 18.95 23.24
C LEU A 8 32.68 17.64 23.54
N THR A 9 33.18 16.84 24.48
CA THR A 9 32.54 15.58 24.86
C THR A 9 31.47 15.75 25.94
N PHE A 10 31.44 16.85 26.66
CA PHE A 10 30.47 17.12 27.71
C PHE A 10 29.17 17.76 27.21
N LEU A 11 29.20 18.34 26.00
CA LEU A 11 28.00 18.93 25.39
C LEU A 11 27.13 17.88 24.65
N VAL A 12 27.72 16.74 24.31
CA VAL A 12 26.99 15.65 23.60
C VAL A 12 26.24 14.72 24.57
N MET A 13 26.58 14.74 25.87
CA MET A 13 25.93 13.84 26.85
C MET A 13 24.78 14.49 27.63
N ARG A 14 24.35 15.69 27.31
CA ARG A 14 23.23 16.36 27.99
C ARG A 14 21.93 16.43 27.19
N CYS A 15 21.88 15.79 26.00
CA CYS A 15 20.68 15.68 25.19
C CYS A 15 20.20 14.22 25.07
N ILE A 16 20.22 13.48 26.18
CA ILE A 16 19.49 12.20 26.29
C ILE A 16 18.29 12.44 27.21
N ASP A 17 17.55 13.50 26.94
CA ASP A 17 16.16 13.60 27.35
C ASP A 17 15.30 13.32 26.12
N SER A 18 14.49 12.29 26.24
CA SER A 18 13.74 11.55 25.24
C SER A 18 12.65 12.32 24.48
N ASP A 19 12.64 13.65 24.48
CA ASP A 19 11.56 14.45 23.90
C ASP A 19 12.00 15.53 22.91
N CYS A 20 13.27 15.55 22.50
CA CYS A 20 13.78 16.52 21.53
C CYS A 20 14.43 15.83 20.33
N TRP A 21 13.69 15.04 19.60
CA TRP A 21 13.99 14.84 18.19
C TRP A 21 13.41 16.04 17.43
N PRO A 22 14.26 16.94 16.92
CA PRO A 22 13.72 18.01 16.11
C PRO A 22 13.06 17.41 14.87
N HIS A 23 11.78 17.68 14.69
CA HIS A 23 11.01 17.40 13.47
C HIS A 23 11.68 17.94 12.18
N THR A 24 12.75 18.69 12.33
CA THR A 24 13.53 19.38 11.30
C THR A 24 14.62 18.54 10.63
N VAL A 25 14.95 17.34 11.11
CA VAL A 25 16.06 16.55 10.52
C VAL A 25 15.62 15.77 9.27
N LEU A 26 14.32 15.55 9.08
CA LEU A 26 13.81 14.97 7.83
C LEU A 26 13.62 16.01 6.71
N GLU A 27 13.72 17.31 7.02
CA GLU A 27 13.59 18.39 6.04
C GLU A 27 14.85 18.66 5.22
N ALA A 28 15.98 18.08 5.60
CA ALA A 28 17.28 18.35 4.97
C ALA A 28 17.81 17.19 4.10
N LEU A 29 16.96 16.25 3.70
CA LEU A 29 17.33 15.37 2.62
C LEU A 29 17.22 16.18 1.33
N ASP A 30 18.34 16.39 0.64
CA ASP A 30 18.38 16.92 -0.72
C ASP A 30 17.58 16.00 -1.65
N ILE A 31 16.26 16.23 -1.70
CA ILE A 31 15.35 15.45 -2.52
C ILE A 31 15.56 15.90 -3.96
N SER A 32 16.28 15.10 -4.71
CA SER A 32 16.47 15.33 -6.14
C SER A 32 15.15 15.08 -6.87
N ILE A 33 14.62 16.13 -7.49
CA ILE A 33 13.41 16.01 -8.32
C ILE A 33 13.81 15.32 -9.62
N PRO A 34 13.12 14.22 -10.01
CA PRO A 34 13.42 13.51 -11.26
C PRO A 34 13.07 14.38 -12.49
N ASP A 35 13.76 14.16 -13.62
CA ASP A 35 13.53 14.87 -14.88
C ASP A 35 12.06 14.85 -15.34
N LYS A 36 11.33 13.81 -14.97
CA LYS A 36 9.91 13.61 -15.30
C LYS A 36 9.08 13.50 -14.03
N PRO A 37 8.73 14.63 -13.39
CA PRO A 37 8.07 14.64 -12.09
C PRO A 37 6.62 14.16 -12.10
N ARG A 38 5.96 14.16 -13.27
CA ARG A 38 4.55 13.78 -13.39
C ARG A 38 4.37 12.28 -13.58
N LEU A 39 3.26 11.75 -13.07
CA LEU A 39 2.87 10.37 -13.32
C LEU A 39 2.78 10.06 -14.82
N LYS A 40 3.50 9.02 -15.24
CA LYS A 40 3.49 8.56 -16.65
C LYS A 40 2.13 7.98 -17.01
N PHE A 41 1.77 8.14 -18.27
CA PHE A 41 0.62 7.45 -18.85
C PHE A 41 0.86 5.94 -18.87
N ILE A 42 -0.17 5.18 -18.52
CA ILE A 42 -0.15 3.72 -18.51
C ILE A 42 -1.09 3.23 -19.62
N GLU A 43 -0.62 2.35 -20.48
CA GLU A 43 -1.42 1.80 -21.57
C GLU A 43 -2.47 0.81 -21.07
N LYS A 44 -3.57 0.69 -21.82
CA LYS A 44 -4.68 -0.22 -21.50
C LYS A 44 -4.30 -1.68 -21.64
N THR A 45 -3.45 -1.98 -22.60
CA THR A 45 -2.98 -3.31 -22.94
C THR A 45 -1.49 -3.41 -22.66
N PRO A 46 -1.02 -4.51 -22.09
CA PRO A 46 0.42 -4.72 -21.91
C PRO A 46 1.13 -4.84 -23.28
N ALA A 47 2.40 -4.45 -23.33
CA ALA A 47 3.22 -4.55 -24.55
C ALA A 47 3.27 -5.99 -25.12
N VAL A 48 3.27 -6.99 -24.22
CA VAL A 48 3.15 -8.40 -24.59
C VAL A 48 1.83 -8.94 -24.01
N PRO A 49 0.74 -8.91 -24.78
CA PRO A 49 -0.56 -9.35 -24.28
C PRO A 49 -0.58 -10.86 -24.05
N LYS A 50 -1.10 -11.28 -22.91
CA LYS A 50 -1.34 -12.70 -22.62
C LYS A 50 -2.51 -13.20 -23.45
N VAL A 51 -2.25 -14.13 -24.35
CA VAL A 51 -3.27 -14.76 -25.19
C VAL A 51 -4.07 -15.81 -24.40
N ARG A 52 -3.43 -16.46 -23.43
CA ARG A 52 -4.06 -17.51 -22.64
C ARG A 52 -5.04 -16.91 -21.62
N ARG A 53 -6.27 -17.44 -21.62
CA ARG A 53 -7.31 -17.08 -20.66
C ARG A 53 -6.99 -17.68 -19.30
N GLU A 54 -6.84 -16.84 -18.28
CA GLU A 54 -6.57 -17.29 -16.92
C GLU A 54 -7.85 -17.63 -16.16
N PHE A 55 -7.76 -18.59 -15.22
CA PHE A 55 -8.86 -18.87 -14.31
C PHE A 55 -9.03 -17.73 -13.31
N LYS A 56 -10.28 -17.50 -12.87
CA LYS A 56 -10.56 -16.56 -11.79
C LYS A 56 -9.94 -17.09 -10.50
N ASN A 57 -8.88 -16.44 -10.04
CA ASN A 57 -8.18 -16.81 -8.82
C ASN A 57 -8.04 -15.57 -7.93
N LEU A 58 -8.52 -15.68 -6.69
CA LEU A 58 -8.42 -14.62 -5.70
C LEU A 58 -7.04 -14.56 -5.00
N ARG A 59 -6.16 -15.51 -5.30
CA ARG A 59 -4.82 -15.60 -4.71
C ARG A 59 -4.01 -14.31 -4.86
N ASP A 60 -4.19 -13.64 -6.00
CA ASP A 60 -3.42 -12.43 -6.34
C ASP A 60 -3.81 -11.20 -5.50
N ILE A 61 -5.00 -11.18 -4.93
CA ILE A 61 -5.53 -10.07 -4.14
C ILE A 61 -5.70 -10.41 -2.66
N ARG A 62 -5.41 -11.64 -2.26
CA ARG A 62 -5.61 -12.13 -0.91
C ARG A 62 -4.33 -12.06 -0.10
N GLY A 63 -4.48 -11.67 1.17
CA GLY A 63 -3.38 -11.60 2.12
C GLY A 63 -2.57 -10.30 2.05
N PRO A 64 -1.50 -10.21 2.83
CA PRO A 64 -0.62 -9.05 2.85
C PRO A 64 0.20 -8.95 1.58
N SER A 65 0.58 -7.73 1.20
CA SER A 65 1.57 -7.51 0.14
C SER A 65 2.97 -7.87 0.63
N THR A 66 3.75 -8.44 -0.26
CA THR A 66 5.19 -8.68 -0.07
C THR A 66 6.04 -7.66 -0.82
N GLU A 67 5.40 -6.85 -1.69
CA GLU A 67 6.07 -5.87 -2.53
C GLU A 67 5.43 -4.50 -2.32
N GLY A 68 6.23 -3.45 -2.44
CA GLY A 68 5.75 -2.07 -2.32
C GLY A 68 5.18 -1.72 -0.94
N THR A 69 5.76 -2.26 0.14
CA THR A 69 5.33 -2.02 1.52
C THR A 69 6.01 -0.82 2.17
N GLU A 70 7.01 -0.26 1.52
CA GLU A 70 7.81 0.84 2.05
C GLU A 70 8.01 1.92 1.00
N PHE A 71 8.19 3.14 1.46
CA PHE A 71 8.55 4.25 0.60
C PHE A 71 9.98 4.09 0.09
N THR A 72 10.23 4.45 -1.17
CA THR A 72 11.56 4.40 -1.78
C THR A 72 12.06 5.78 -2.20
N GLU A 73 11.23 6.53 -2.91
CA GLU A 73 11.59 7.84 -3.45
C GLU A 73 10.73 8.96 -2.84
N GLY A 74 9.47 8.65 -2.55
CA GLY A 74 8.50 9.62 -2.04
C GLY A 74 8.39 9.63 -0.52
N GLN A 75 7.77 10.68 0.01
CA GLN A 75 7.49 10.88 1.44
C GLN A 75 6.04 10.55 1.77
N TYR A 76 5.15 10.68 0.80
CA TYR A 76 3.70 10.53 0.94
C TYR A 76 3.18 9.54 -0.09
N GLY A 77 2.05 8.90 0.18
CA GLY A 77 1.50 7.95 -0.78
C GLY A 77 0.08 7.52 -0.49
N ILE A 78 -0.43 6.65 -1.36
CA ILE A 78 -1.71 5.99 -1.18
C ILE A 78 -1.47 4.55 -0.76
N TRP A 79 -1.90 4.22 0.44
CA TRP A 79 -1.78 2.90 1.05
C TRP A 79 -3.06 2.09 0.88
N ALA A 80 -2.95 0.85 0.39
CA ALA A 80 -4.08 -0.06 0.24
C ALA A 80 -4.41 -0.78 1.56
N LEU A 81 -5.57 -0.51 2.13
CA LEU A 81 -6.09 -1.20 3.32
C LEU A 81 -6.78 -2.53 2.99
N GLY A 82 -7.05 -2.79 1.73
CA GLY A 82 -7.66 -4.03 1.25
C GLY A 82 -7.16 -4.41 -0.12
N GLY A 83 -7.41 -5.68 -0.52
CA GLY A 83 -7.03 -6.17 -1.84
C GLY A 83 -8.08 -5.89 -2.91
N GLY A 84 -7.65 -5.75 -4.16
CA GLY A 84 -8.55 -5.57 -5.29
C GLY A 84 -7.87 -5.52 -6.64
N TYR A 85 -8.64 -5.27 -7.67
CA TYR A 85 -8.15 -5.14 -9.03
C TYR A 85 -8.31 -3.71 -9.53
N LEU A 86 -7.22 -3.15 -10.05
CA LEU A 86 -7.20 -1.86 -10.71
C LEU A 86 -7.25 -2.07 -12.23
N HIS A 87 -8.25 -1.51 -12.89
CA HIS A 87 -8.31 -1.44 -14.33
C HIS A 87 -7.77 -0.09 -14.82
N TRP A 88 -7.53 0.04 -16.12
CA TRP A 88 -6.96 1.23 -16.72
C TRP A 88 -7.66 2.55 -16.32
N GLY A 89 -8.99 2.56 -16.20
CA GLY A 89 -9.72 3.76 -15.79
C GLY A 89 -9.36 4.27 -14.39
N HIS A 90 -8.97 3.39 -13.46
CA HIS A 90 -8.48 3.83 -12.14
C HIS A 90 -7.12 4.50 -12.26
N PHE A 91 -6.20 3.95 -13.07
CA PHE A 91 -4.90 4.56 -13.33
C PHE A 91 -5.04 5.95 -13.94
N GLU A 92 -5.91 6.10 -14.92
CA GLU A 92 -6.14 7.38 -15.59
C GLU A 92 -6.79 8.40 -14.63
N MET A 93 -7.74 8.00 -13.82
CA MET A 93 -8.33 8.84 -12.77
C MET A 93 -7.28 9.32 -11.78
N MET A 94 -6.40 8.42 -11.29
CA MET A 94 -5.30 8.77 -10.39
C MET A 94 -4.34 9.74 -11.06
N ARG A 95 -3.87 9.42 -12.27
CA ARG A 95 -2.94 10.24 -13.04
C ARG A 95 -3.46 11.66 -13.25
N LEU A 96 -4.70 11.81 -13.74
CA LEU A 96 -5.29 13.11 -14.01
C LEU A 96 -5.50 13.92 -12.73
N THR A 97 -5.95 13.27 -11.65
CA THR A 97 -6.20 13.97 -10.40
C THR A 97 -4.89 14.43 -9.75
N ILE A 98 -3.90 13.55 -9.66
CA ILE A 98 -2.60 13.87 -9.03
C ILE A 98 -1.85 14.90 -9.88
N ASN A 99 -1.68 14.66 -11.18
CA ASN A 99 -0.93 15.57 -12.05
C ASN A 99 -1.53 16.99 -12.16
N ARG A 100 -2.84 17.15 -11.86
CA ARG A 100 -3.49 18.46 -11.80
C ARG A 100 -3.06 19.28 -10.60
N HIS A 101 -2.83 18.62 -9.47
CA HIS A 101 -2.46 19.27 -8.20
C HIS A 101 -0.95 19.31 -7.96
N LEU A 102 -0.19 18.56 -8.78
CA LEU A 102 1.25 18.43 -8.63
C LEU A 102 1.97 19.60 -9.29
N ASP A 103 2.75 20.34 -8.51
CA ASP A 103 3.67 21.34 -9.05
C ASP A 103 4.97 20.66 -9.52
N SER A 104 5.21 20.69 -10.82
CA SER A 104 6.34 19.99 -11.44
C SER A 104 7.72 20.59 -11.13
N LYS A 105 7.78 21.75 -10.44
CA LYS A 105 9.04 22.37 -10.02
C LYS A 105 9.48 21.91 -8.63
N THR A 106 8.52 21.63 -7.77
CA THR A 106 8.76 21.33 -6.35
C THR A 106 8.39 19.91 -5.96
N MET A 107 7.50 19.25 -6.73
CA MET A 107 6.93 17.96 -6.39
C MET A 107 7.09 16.95 -7.52
N PHE A 108 7.12 15.68 -7.17
CA PHE A 108 7.09 14.56 -8.13
C PHE A 108 6.16 13.44 -7.66
N ALA A 109 5.73 12.60 -8.58
CA ALA A 109 4.94 11.42 -8.27
C ALA A 109 5.39 10.20 -9.09
N VAL A 110 5.42 9.03 -8.45
CA VAL A 110 5.91 7.77 -9.02
C VAL A 110 4.89 6.64 -8.82
N TRP A 111 4.73 5.80 -9.84
CA TRP A 111 3.93 4.58 -9.73
C TRP A 111 4.69 3.49 -8.97
N ARG A 112 4.06 2.90 -7.95
CA ARG A 112 4.62 1.75 -7.21
C ARG A 112 4.04 0.41 -7.67
N ILE A 113 3.01 0.45 -8.47
CA ILE A 113 2.34 -0.73 -9.00
C ILE A 113 2.57 -0.85 -10.52
N PRO A 114 2.66 -2.09 -11.04
CA PRO A 114 2.84 -2.31 -12.47
C PRO A 114 1.60 -1.95 -13.28
N ALA A 115 1.80 -1.73 -14.58
CA ALA A 115 0.74 -1.57 -15.55
C ALA A 115 -0.20 -2.79 -15.58
N PRO A 116 -1.43 -2.66 -16.09
CA PRO A 116 -2.38 -3.76 -16.19
C PRO A 116 -1.79 -4.95 -16.96
N TYR A 117 -1.76 -6.14 -16.34
CA TYR A 117 -1.12 -7.33 -16.88
C TYR A 117 -2.00 -8.57 -16.89
N LYS A 118 -2.98 -8.64 -15.97
CA LYS A 118 -3.85 -9.82 -15.81
C LYS A 118 -5.06 -9.71 -16.71
N PRO A 119 -5.29 -10.67 -17.64
CA PRO A 119 -6.43 -10.65 -18.53
C PRO A 119 -7.72 -11.01 -17.79
N ILE A 120 -8.75 -10.19 -17.96
CA ILE A 120 -10.12 -10.47 -17.50
C ILE A 120 -10.98 -10.81 -18.71
N THR A 121 -11.71 -11.90 -18.62
CA THR A 121 -12.59 -12.38 -19.67
C THR A 121 -14.03 -12.01 -19.39
N ARG A 122 -14.76 -11.65 -20.43
CA ARG A 122 -16.19 -11.38 -20.36
C ARG A 122 -16.92 -12.03 -21.55
N LYS A 123 -18.07 -12.62 -21.30
CA LYS A 123 -18.96 -13.05 -22.38
C LYS A 123 -19.73 -11.87 -22.93
N SER A 124 -19.96 -11.85 -24.24
CA SER A 124 -20.77 -10.83 -24.89
C SER A 124 -22.20 -10.83 -24.33
N PHE A 125 -22.84 -9.68 -24.44
CA PHE A 125 -24.24 -9.54 -24.03
C PHE A 125 -25.15 -10.51 -24.85
N GLY A 126 -26.11 -11.16 -24.20
CA GLY A 126 -26.98 -12.15 -24.83
C GLY A 126 -26.37 -13.56 -24.98
N HIS A 127 -25.12 -13.78 -24.60
CA HIS A 127 -24.53 -15.12 -24.68
C HIS A 127 -25.13 -16.04 -23.61
N ARG A 128 -25.60 -17.22 -24.02
CA ARG A 128 -26.16 -18.25 -23.11
C ARG A 128 -25.06 -18.84 -22.22
N MET A 129 -25.48 -19.46 -21.11
CA MET A 129 -24.59 -20.28 -20.28
C MET A 129 -24.05 -21.48 -21.08
N GLY A 130 -22.80 -21.90 -20.82
CA GLY A 130 -22.08 -22.91 -21.59
C GLY A 130 -21.24 -22.32 -22.73
N GLY A 131 -20.81 -23.14 -23.70
CA GLY A 131 -19.99 -22.69 -24.85
C GLY A 131 -18.57 -22.20 -24.51
N GLY A 132 -18.03 -22.58 -23.34
CA GLY A 132 -16.65 -22.25 -22.93
C GLY A 132 -16.48 -20.86 -22.33
N LYS A 133 -15.23 -20.49 -22.08
CA LYS A 133 -14.82 -19.20 -21.48
C LYS A 133 -14.86 -18.06 -22.50
N GLY A 134 -15.40 -16.90 -22.11
CA GLY A 134 -15.47 -15.71 -22.95
C GLY A 134 -14.10 -15.20 -23.44
N ALA A 135 -14.09 -14.27 -24.38
CA ALA A 135 -12.88 -13.60 -24.86
C ALA A 135 -12.29 -12.69 -23.77
N ILE A 136 -11.02 -12.31 -23.93
CA ILE A 136 -10.37 -11.29 -23.08
C ILE A 136 -11.01 -9.95 -23.39
N ASP A 137 -11.52 -9.28 -22.35
CA ASP A 137 -12.17 -7.97 -22.46
C ASP A 137 -11.19 -6.84 -22.13
N HIS A 138 -10.52 -6.94 -20.99
CA HIS A 138 -9.56 -5.94 -20.53
C HIS A 138 -8.49 -6.56 -19.61
N TYR A 139 -7.48 -5.74 -19.28
CA TYR A 139 -6.42 -6.11 -18.37
C TYR A 139 -6.52 -5.33 -17.06
N VAL A 140 -6.10 -5.95 -15.96
CA VAL A 140 -6.11 -5.36 -14.63
C VAL A 140 -4.80 -5.63 -13.90
N THR A 141 -4.50 -4.79 -12.92
CA THR A 141 -3.43 -5.01 -11.95
C THR A 141 -4.02 -5.50 -10.64
N ALA A 142 -3.48 -6.57 -10.09
CA ALA A 142 -3.84 -7.06 -8.77
C ALA A 142 -3.06 -6.27 -7.70
N VAL A 143 -3.78 -5.81 -6.68
CA VAL A 143 -3.20 -5.12 -5.51
C VAL A 143 -3.60 -5.89 -4.27
N LYS A 144 -2.64 -6.12 -3.37
CA LYS A 144 -2.87 -6.73 -2.06
C LYS A 144 -2.93 -5.65 -0.98
N CYS A 145 -3.46 -6.04 0.18
CA CYS A 145 -3.46 -5.19 1.35
C CYS A 145 -2.03 -4.86 1.79
N GLY A 146 -1.78 -3.63 2.16
CA GLY A 146 -0.46 -3.19 2.59
C GLY A 146 0.49 -2.78 1.45
N CYS A 147 -0.04 -2.57 0.24
CA CYS A 147 0.75 -2.10 -0.90
C CYS A 147 0.59 -0.59 -1.09
N LEU A 148 1.70 0.12 -1.30
CA LEU A 148 1.70 1.49 -1.80
C LEU A 148 1.35 1.49 -3.29
N ILE A 149 0.44 2.36 -3.69
CA ILE A 149 -0.05 2.46 -5.08
C ILE A 149 0.71 3.52 -5.84
N VAL A 150 0.82 4.70 -5.23
CA VAL A 150 1.51 5.89 -5.76
C VAL A 150 2.33 6.48 -4.63
N GLU A 151 3.51 6.93 -4.94
CA GLU A 151 4.32 7.78 -4.06
C GLU A 151 4.35 9.20 -4.60
N VAL A 152 4.33 10.16 -3.70
CA VAL A 152 4.49 11.59 -3.96
C VAL A 152 5.59 12.09 -3.06
N GLY A 153 6.47 12.91 -3.59
CA GLY A 153 7.56 13.50 -2.82
C GLY A 153 7.95 14.86 -3.37
N GLY A 154 8.90 15.48 -2.73
CA GLY A 154 9.40 16.80 -3.08
C GLY A 154 9.32 17.78 -1.91
N HIS A 155 9.43 19.06 -2.22
CA HIS A 155 9.32 20.15 -1.25
C HIS A 155 7.85 20.50 -1.02
N CYS A 156 7.14 19.67 -0.25
CA CYS A 156 5.72 19.84 0.07
C CYS A 156 5.41 19.29 1.47
N GLU A 157 4.38 19.82 2.09
CA GLU A 157 3.87 19.35 3.37
C GLU A 157 2.77 18.30 3.19
N PHE A 158 2.56 17.45 4.20
CA PHE A 158 1.55 16.39 4.13
C PHE A 158 0.14 16.96 3.95
N GLU A 159 -0.19 18.05 4.60
CA GLU A 159 -1.51 18.69 4.54
C GLU A 159 -1.90 19.12 3.11
N GLU A 160 -0.92 19.61 2.34
CA GLU A 160 -1.12 20.01 0.94
C GLU A 160 -1.46 18.80 0.06
N VAL A 161 -0.79 17.67 0.32
CA VAL A 161 -0.87 16.45 -0.49
C VAL A 161 -2.05 15.57 -0.08
N GLU A 162 -2.37 15.51 1.21
CA GLU A 162 -3.41 14.65 1.78
C GLU A 162 -4.77 14.87 1.11
N HIS A 163 -5.16 16.10 0.89
CA HIS A 163 -6.45 16.47 0.34
C HIS A 163 -6.74 15.79 -1.01
N PHE A 164 -5.82 15.84 -1.95
CA PHE A 164 -6.04 15.23 -3.27
C PHE A 164 -5.77 13.71 -3.25
N LEU A 165 -4.85 13.21 -2.42
CA LEU A 165 -4.64 11.77 -2.25
C LEU A 165 -5.85 11.08 -1.64
N ASN A 166 -6.48 11.67 -0.62
CA ASN A 166 -7.71 11.15 -0.03
C ASN A 166 -8.88 11.17 -1.01
N ARG A 167 -8.96 12.19 -1.89
CA ARG A 167 -9.95 12.24 -2.97
C ARG A 167 -9.77 11.08 -3.95
N VAL A 168 -8.54 10.73 -4.26
CA VAL A 168 -8.19 9.57 -5.10
C VAL A 168 -8.51 8.27 -4.36
N ALA A 169 -8.08 8.11 -3.12
CA ALA A 169 -8.27 6.91 -2.31
C ALA A 169 -9.75 6.51 -2.20
N LYS A 170 -10.64 7.48 -2.00
CA LYS A 170 -12.11 7.27 -1.95
C LYS A 170 -12.72 6.74 -3.25
N LYS A 171 -12.04 6.91 -4.40
CA LYS A 171 -12.53 6.46 -5.71
C LYS A 171 -11.97 5.10 -6.12
N LEU A 172 -11.11 4.50 -5.32
CA LEU A 172 -10.55 3.18 -5.59
C LEU A 172 -11.56 2.06 -5.29
N PRO A 173 -11.46 0.90 -5.95
CA PRO A 173 -12.38 -0.24 -5.77
C PRO A 173 -12.15 -1.03 -4.48
N PHE A 174 -11.28 -0.60 -3.62
CA PHE A 174 -10.94 -1.15 -2.32
C PHE A 174 -10.61 -0.02 -1.34
N PRO A 175 -10.68 -0.25 -0.02
CA PRO A 175 -10.34 0.77 0.95
C PRO A 175 -8.86 1.14 0.84
N ALA A 176 -8.59 2.43 0.79
CA ALA A 176 -7.25 3.00 0.73
C ALA A 176 -7.21 4.32 1.51
N GLN A 177 -6.03 4.73 1.91
CA GLN A 177 -5.81 5.95 2.70
C GLN A 177 -4.54 6.65 2.22
N ALA A 178 -4.52 7.98 2.33
CA ALA A 178 -3.31 8.76 2.19
C ALA A 178 -2.44 8.55 3.44
N VAL A 179 -1.16 8.32 3.26
CA VAL A 179 -0.20 8.09 4.34
C VAL A 179 1.08 8.89 4.10
N SER A 180 1.68 9.35 5.19
CA SER A 180 3.07 9.79 5.24
C SER A 180 3.96 8.66 5.77
N HIS A 181 5.27 8.80 5.67
CA HIS A 181 6.22 7.86 6.27
C HIS A 181 5.94 7.72 7.78
N GLN A 182 5.78 8.84 8.47
CA GLN A 182 5.50 8.88 9.90
C GLN A 182 4.16 8.23 10.25
N SER A 183 3.08 8.56 9.53
CA SER A 183 1.75 7.96 9.81
C SER A 183 1.71 6.46 9.56
N LEU A 184 2.55 5.95 8.65
CA LEU A 184 2.69 4.52 8.40
C LEU A 184 3.36 3.80 9.57
N GLU A 185 4.39 4.40 10.15
CA GLU A 185 5.06 3.88 11.35
C GLU A 185 4.13 3.91 12.56
N GLU A 186 3.40 5.01 12.77
CA GLU A 186 2.40 5.11 13.84
C GLU A 186 1.32 4.03 13.71
N MET A 187 0.84 3.75 12.50
CA MET A 187 -0.12 2.66 12.28
C MET A 187 0.47 1.28 12.62
N ARG A 188 1.74 1.03 12.33
CA ARG A 188 2.43 -0.21 12.69
C ARG A 188 2.58 -0.33 14.20
N GLN A 189 3.03 0.72 14.85
CA GLN A 189 3.17 0.77 16.32
C GLN A 189 1.82 0.58 17.02
N ALA A 190 0.78 1.28 16.59
CA ALA A 190 -0.56 1.13 17.13
C ALA A 190 -1.14 -0.29 16.93
N GLU A 191 -0.74 -1.00 15.87
CA GLU A 191 -1.12 -2.40 15.67
C GLU A 191 -0.38 -3.33 16.63
N GLU A 192 0.91 -3.10 16.86
CA GLU A 192 1.72 -3.85 17.82
C GLU A 192 1.26 -3.63 19.26
N GLU A 193 0.93 -2.38 19.62
CA GLU A 193 0.36 -2.06 20.93
C GLU A 193 -0.97 -2.76 21.16
N ARG A 194 -1.85 -2.76 20.17
CA ARG A 194 -3.12 -3.51 20.24
C ARG A 194 -2.89 -5.00 20.48
N ARG A 195 -1.86 -5.59 19.86
CA ARG A 195 -1.50 -6.99 20.09
C ARG A 195 -0.97 -7.20 21.50
N ARG A 196 -0.13 -6.29 21.98
CA ARG A 196 0.47 -6.37 23.33
C ARG A 196 -0.58 -6.21 24.43
N ASN A 197 -1.50 -5.24 24.25
CA ASN A 197 -2.53 -4.89 25.22
C ASN A 197 -3.79 -5.76 25.13
N ASN A 198 -3.82 -6.74 24.22
CA ASN A 198 -4.96 -7.62 24.06
C ASN A 198 -5.06 -8.60 25.25
N GLN A 199 -6.03 -8.34 26.11
CA GLN A 199 -6.28 -9.19 27.30
C GLN A 199 -7.14 -10.43 26.99
N ASN A 200 -7.65 -10.57 25.76
CA ASN A 200 -8.44 -11.74 25.38
C ASN A 200 -7.53 -12.95 25.13
N PRO A 201 -7.59 -13.99 26.00
CA PRO A 201 -6.79 -15.20 25.82
C PRO A 201 -7.21 -16.03 24.61
N TRP A 202 -8.42 -15.84 24.09
CA TRP A 202 -9.00 -16.58 22.97
C TRP A 202 -8.85 -15.85 21.66
N THR A 203 -7.61 -15.57 21.27
CA THR A 203 -7.34 -14.99 19.96
C THR A 203 -7.59 -16.00 18.86
N PHE A 204 -7.95 -15.52 17.66
CA PHE A 204 -8.21 -16.41 16.52
C PHE A 204 -6.96 -17.22 16.14
N GLU A 205 -5.79 -16.64 16.33
CA GLU A 205 -4.51 -17.32 16.15
C GLU A 205 -4.37 -18.53 17.10
N ARG A 206 -4.68 -18.37 18.38
CA ARG A 206 -4.64 -19.45 19.36
C ARG A 206 -5.65 -20.55 19.04
N ILE A 207 -6.86 -20.18 18.62
CA ILE A 207 -7.91 -21.12 18.23
C ILE A 207 -7.45 -21.99 17.05
N ILE A 208 -6.79 -21.38 16.04
CA ILE A 208 -6.26 -22.10 14.87
C ILE A 208 -5.07 -22.98 15.25
N THR A 209 -4.09 -22.45 16.01
CA THR A 209 -2.87 -23.19 16.36
C THR A 209 -3.15 -24.42 17.21
N SER A 210 -4.05 -24.29 18.17
CA SER A 210 -4.50 -25.40 19.02
C SER A 210 -5.58 -26.28 18.40
N ASN A 211 -6.05 -25.97 17.19
CA ASN A 211 -7.10 -26.70 16.48
C ASN A 211 -8.37 -26.93 17.32
N MET A 212 -8.81 -25.91 18.04
CA MET A 212 -9.97 -26.00 18.92
C MET A 212 -11.22 -26.41 18.12
N LEU A 213 -11.99 -27.34 18.66
CA LEU A 213 -13.19 -27.89 18.03
C LEU A 213 -12.98 -28.42 16.59
N GLY A 214 -11.73 -28.73 16.22
CA GLY A 214 -11.40 -29.19 14.88
C GLY A 214 -11.56 -28.15 13.78
N ILE A 215 -11.44 -26.85 14.11
CA ILE A 215 -11.68 -25.72 13.20
C ILE A 215 -10.85 -25.79 11.92
N ARG A 216 -9.68 -26.43 11.93
CA ARG A 216 -8.84 -26.58 10.72
C ARG A 216 -9.52 -27.39 9.61
N LYS A 217 -10.53 -28.21 9.93
CA LYS A 217 -11.30 -28.94 8.91
C LYS A 217 -12.22 -28.02 8.10
N VAL A 218 -12.64 -26.90 8.67
CA VAL A 218 -13.56 -25.94 8.05
C VAL A 218 -12.83 -24.79 7.37
N LEU A 219 -11.63 -24.43 7.87
CA LEU A 219 -10.84 -23.32 7.36
C LEU A 219 -10.06 -23.72 6.09
N SER A 220 -9.92 -22.75 5.18
CA SER A 220 -9.03 -22.91 4.03
C SER A 220 -7.55 -22.89 4.49
N PRO A 221 -6.63 -23.50 3.73
CA PRO A 221 -5.19 -23.42 4.02
C PRO A 221 -4.67 -21.98 4.15
N TYR A 222 -5.26 -21.05 3.41
CA TYR A 222 -4.93 -19.62 3.49
C TYR A 222 -5.33 -19.01 4.83
N ASP A 223 -6.50 -19.33 5.35
CA ASP A 223 -6.96 -18.81 6.63
C ASP A 223 -6.12 -19.35 7.77
N VAL A 224 -5.69 -20.61 7.67
CA VAL A 224 -4.75 -21.22 8.63
C VAL A 224 -3.41 -20.48 8.60
N HIS A 225 -2.85 -20.25 7.41
CA HIS A 225 -1.56 -19.57 7.26
C HIS A 225 -1.61 -18.10 7.70
N LEU A 226 -2.68 -17.39 7.32
CA LEU A 226 -2.88 -15.98 7.63
C LEU A 226 -3.52 -15.73 9.00
N LYS A 227 -3.70 -16.79 9.79
CA LYS A 227 -4.23 -16.74 11.16
C LYS A 227 -5.56 -15.96 11.26
N GLY A 228 -6.38 -16.03 10.21
CA GLY A 228 -7.69 -15.41 10.13
C GLY A 228 -7.72 -13.89 10.03
N ARG A 229 -6.58 -13.22 9.92
CA ARG A 229 -6.52 -11.76 9.79
C ARG A 229 -7.00 -11.22 8.44
N TYR A 230 -6.99 -12.08 7.42
CA TYR A 230 -7.43 -11.74 6.08
C TYR A 230 -8.56 -12.67 5.66
N TRP A 231 -9.76 -12.12 5.51
CA TRP A 231 -10.91 -12.87 5.00
C TRP A 231 -11.15 -12.52 3.52
N GLY A 232 -10.78 -13.41 2.63
CA GLY A 232 -10.76 -13.12 1.20
C GLY A 232 -9.79 -11.97 0.89
N LYS A 233 -10.31 -10.91 0.30
CA LYS A 233 -9.57 -9.67 -0.02
C LYS A 233 -9.56 -8.64 1.12
N PHE A 234 -10.30 -8.88 2.19
CA PHE A 234 -10.47 -7.92 3.28
C PHE A 234 -9.44 -8.17 4.39
N PHE A 235 -8.90 -7.09 4.91
CA PHE A 235 -8.10 -7.10 6.12
C PHE A 235 -9.00 -6.80 7.33
N LEU A 236 -8.95 -7.68 8.32
CA LEU A 236 -9.74 -7.59 9.54
C LEU A 236 -8.87 -7.00 10.67
N LYS A 237 -8.78 -5.68 10.72
CA LYS A 237 -7.95 -4.96 11.70
C LYS A 237 -8.31 -5.23 13.16
N ASP A 238 -9.57 -5.60 13.42
CA ASP A 238 -10.09 -5.83 14.79
C ASP A 238 -9.82 -7.27 15.28
N ARG A 239 -9.32 -8.16 14.43
CA ARG A 239 -8.85 -9.49 14.83
C ARG A 239 -7.38 -9.44 15.23
N VAL A 240 -7.18 -9.29 16.51
CA VAL A 240 -5.85 -9.27 17.12
C VAL A 240 -5.55 -10.61 17.77
#